data_39f3f9becb581203f0e0e3df4aa06f9a
#
_entry.id   39f3f9becb581203f0e0e3df4aa06f9a
#
_cell.length_a   1.000
_cell.length_b   1.000
_cell.length_c   1.000
_cell.angle_alpha   90.00
_cell.angle_beta   90.00
_cell.angle_gamma   90.00
#
_symmetry.space_group_name_H-M   'P 1'
#
loop_
_entity.id
_entity.type
_entity.pdbx_description
1 polymer ?
#
loop_
_entity_poly.entity_id
_entity_poly.type
_entity_poly.pdbx_seq_one_letter_code
_entity_poly.pdbx_strand_id
1 'polypeptide(L)'
;MIRGTECALMEARGIRGRYTLLYRGDLNKMEKALTLYELNCMVADTIDATLARSYWVEAELSEVRENRGHCYMELIEKDGNGNVPVARASAKCWRNVWSVIMPYFVRITGQQVHSGMKLMLQVHAQFHPQYGFSWIVDDINPEFTMGDMMRKRQEIVRRLKEEGVFDLQKELRLPMFASRIAVISSETAAGYGDFCNQLETNEYGFKFHIELFQTVMQGGQVEPGIISALDRINGREDEFDAVVIIRGGGATADLSGFDTLELAENVANFPLPVITGIGHERDESVLDMVAFLRVKTPTAAASFLIDQLAATLARVDNAQRTLAEGVRRKLETEKMRLQHFGSHIPVLFSLVRTKQEARLDALFHRLAERMGESLHRSAFHLDALMQQALPPLHLRLSEASHRLEMLDQRVRLLDPSLLLKRGYSITLHNGRAVRSAGELKAGDVITTRFAEGEIESKVDSLR
;
A
#
# COMPACT_ATOMS: atom_id res chain seq x y z
N MET A 1 28.87 -49.08 5.97
CA MET A 1 29.58 -49.23 7.27
C MET A 1 29.05 -48.11 8.15
N ILE A 2 27.95 -48.32 8.83
CA ILE A 2 27.80 -48.78 10.19
C ILE A 2 28.66 -47.93 11.15
N ARG A 3 28.07 -46.93 11.75
CA ARG A 3 28.19 -46.42 13.12
C ARG A 3 27.38 -45.14 13.27
N GLY A 4 26.28 -45.23 14.01
CA GLY A 4 25.45 -44.03 14.31
C GLY A 4 24.05 -44.34 14.83
N THR A 5 23.86 -45.47 15.55
CA THR A 5 22.55 -45.83 16.12
C THR A 5 22.69 -46.39 17.53
N GLU A 6 23.37 -45.69 18.42
CA GLU A 6 23.50 -46.17 19.83
C GLU A 6 23.38 -45.06 20.89
N CYS A 7 22.81 -43.89 20.59
CA CYS A 7 22.66 -42.81 21.59
C CYS A 7 21.20 -42.46 21.96
N ALA A 8 20.21 -43.17 21.41
CA ALA A 8 18.78 -42.90 21.68
C ALA A 8 18.07 -43.95 22.51
N LEU A 9 18.81 -44.89 23.12
CA LEU A 9 18.23 -46.05 23.81
C LEU A 9 18.45 -46.09 25.33
N MET A 10 19.01 -45.04 25.95
CA MET A 10 19.28 -45.07 27.40
C MET A 10 18.35 -44.22 28.26
N GLU A 11 17.50 -43.35 27.73
CA GLU A 11 16.53 -42.58 28.55
C GLU A 11 15.12 -43.23 28.66
N ALA A 12 14.83 -44.25 27.88
CA ALA A 12 13.53 -44.94 27.93
C ALA A 12 13.39 -45.99 29.01
N ARG A 13 14.41 -46.21 29.88
CA ARG A 13 14.37 -47.24 30.92
C ARG A 13 13.70 -46.82 32.23
N GLY A 14 13.41 -45.54 32.44
CA GLY A 14 12.79 -45.07 33.69
C GLY A 14 11.26 -45.21 33.74
N ILE A 15 10.60 -45.27 32.61
CA ILE A 15 9.11 -45.26 32.55
C ILE A 15 8.53 -46.67 32.37
N ARG A 16 9.32 -47.64 31.90
CA ARG A 16 8.86 -49.04 31.77
C ARG A 16 8.62 -49.80 33.08
N GLY A 17 9.11 -49.28 34.19
CA GLY A 17 9.03 -50.00 35.49
C GLY A 17 7.67 -49.89 36.18
N ARG A 18 6.81 -48.94 35.83
CA ARG A 18 5.46 -48.79 36.46
C ARG A 18 4.32 -49.37 35.66
N TYR A 19 4.46 -49.51 34.37
CA TYR A 19 3.36 -50.05 33.52
C TYR A 19 3.45 -51.55 33.27
N THR A 20 4.60 -52.18 33.52
CA THR A 20 4.76 -53.64 33.31
C THR A 20 4.22 -54.48 34.47
N LEU A 21 3.86 -53.89 35.60
CA LEU A 21 3.29 -54.59 36.76
C LEU A 21 1.76 -54.69 36.77
N LEU A 22 1.08 -53.94 35.87
CA LEU A 22 -0.39 -53.97 35.71
C LEU A 22 -0.88 -54.96 34.63
N TYR A 23 0.03 -55.56 33.83
CA TYR A 23 -0.34 -56.43 32.71
C TYR A 23 -0.11 -57.92 32.94
N ARG A 24 0.12 -58.35 34.20
CA ARG A 24 0.32 -59.78 34.54
C ARG A 24 -0.58 -60.23 35.67
N GLY A 25 -1.83 -59.86 35.66
CA GLY A 25 -2.86 -60.31 36.56
C GLY A 25 -4.19 -60.43 35.87
N ASP A 26 -4.65 -61.64 35.65
CA ASP A 26 -6.02 -62.07 35.34
C ASP A 26 -6.58 -61.66 33.94
N LEU A 27 -6.30 -62.51 32.96
CA LEU A 27 -7.03 -62.66 31.69
C LEU A 27 -8.48 -63.16 31.82
N ASN A 28 -9.15 -63.04 32.98
CA ASN A 28 -10.50 -63.54 33.18
C ASN A 28 -11.40 -62.63 34.04
N LYS A 29 -11.21 -61.35 34.05
CA LYS A 29 -12.23 -60.34 34.45
C LYS A 29 -12.63 -59.56 33.26
N MET A 30 -13.94 -59.63 32.90
CA MET A 30 -14.53 -58.66 31.96
C MET A 30 -14.10 -57.29 32.42
N GLU A 31 -13.16 -56.63 31.65
CA GLU A 31 -12.77 -55.29 31.92
C GLU A 31 -14.03 -54.44 31.89
N LYS A 32 -14.32 -53.77 32.97
CA LYS A 32 -15.44 -52.85 33.05
C LYS A 32 -15.21 -51.80 31.99
N ALA A 33 -16.12 -51.71 31.01
CA ALA A 33 -16.02 -50.71 29.97
C ALA A 33 -15.89 -49.35 30.61
N LEU A 34 -14.83 -48.64 30.26
CA LEU A 34 -14.63 -47.25 30.68
C LEU A 34 -15.68 -46.35 30.05
N THR A 35 -16.15 -45.39 30.80
CA THR A 35 -16.92 -44.27 30.22
C THR A 35 -16.02 -43.39 29.40
N LEU A 36 -16.57 -42.66 28.42
CA LEU A 36 -15.83 -41.69 27.64
C LEU A 36 -15.17 -40.62 28.53
N TYR A 37 -15.84 -40.26 29.63
CA TYR A 37 -15.30 -39.29 30.59
C TYR A 37 -14.05 -39.85 31.30
N GLU A 38 -14.11 -41.10 31.80
CA GLU A 38 -12.95 -41.73 32.44
C GLU A 38 -11.75 -41.85 31.48
N LEU A 39 -12.00 -42.23 30.22
CA LEU A 39 -10.96 -42.30 29.20
C LEU A 39 -10.35 -40.93 28.95
N ASN A 40 -11.18 -39.88 28.81
CA ASN A 40 -10.71 -38.51 28.60
C ASN A 40 -9.97 -37.96 29.83
N CYS A 41 -10.31 -38.34 31.03
CA CYS A 41 -9.54 -38.01 32.23
C CYS A 41 -8.14 -38.63 32.20
N MET A 42 -8.03 -39.91 31.80
CA MET A 42 -6.72 -40.57 31.65
C MET A 42 -5.83 -39.84 30.59
N VAL A 43 -6.43 -39.37 29.50
CA VAL A 43 -5.72 -38.56 28.50
C VAL A 43 -5.26 -37.22 29.11
N ALA A 44 -6.13 -36.54 29.87
CA ALA A 44 -5.79 -35.30 30.55
C ALA A 44 -4.60 -35.49 31.50
N ASP A 45 -4.70 -36.52 32.40
CA ASP A 45 -3.63 -36.82 33.34
C ASP A 45 -2.31 -37.17 32.67
N THR A 46 -2.35 -37.85 31.53
CA THR A 46 -1.15 -38.19 30.74
C THR A 46 -0.51 -36.94 30.11
N ILE A 47 -1.32 -36.03 29.59
CA ILE A 47 -0.87 -34.79 29.01
C ILE A 47 -0.27 -33.89 30.09
N ASP A 48 -0.95 -33.72 31.21
CA ASP A 48 -0.48 -32.93 32.34
C ASP A 48 0.83 -33.47 32.93
N ALA A 49 0.98 -34.77 32.96
CA ALA A 49 2.24 -35.39 33.44
C ALA A 49 3.40 -35.30 32.47
N THR A 50 3.13 -35.29 31.16
CA THR A 50 4.17 -35.31 30.12
C THR A 50 4.51 -33.92 29.60
N LEU A 51 3.53 -33.02 29.49
CA LEU A 51 3.64 -31.68 28.93
C LEU A 51 3.38 -30.58 29.98
N ALA A 52 3.87 -30.80 31.19
CA ALA A 52 3.69 -29.91 32.36
C ALA A 52 4.39 -28.56 32.25
N ARG A 53 5.14 -28.30 31.16
CA ARG A 53 5.91 -27.06 30.98
C ARG A 53 5.28 -26.19 29.92
N SER A 54 5.51 -24.89 30.00
CA SER A 54 5.22 -23.96 28.89
C SER A 54 6.37 -24.00 27.88
N TYR A 55 6.02 -23.87 26.60
CA TYR A 55 6.92 -23.91 25.46
C TYR A 55 6.75 -22.67 24.63
N TRP A 56 7.86 -22.11 24.13
CA TRP A 56 7.83 -21.09 23.10
C TRP A 56 7.69 -21.76 21.73
N VAL A 57 6.65 -21.38 20.99
CA VAL A 57 6.33 -21.94 19.68
C VAL A 57 6.18 -20.83 18.67
N GLU A 58 6.81 -20.97 17.51
CA GLU A 58 6.58 -20.15 16.35
C GLU A 58 5.41 -20.76 15.56
N ALA A 59 4.41 -19.95 15.25
CA ALA A 59 3.28 -20.38 14.43
C ALA A 59 2.69 -19.19 13.65
N GLU A 60 2.07 -19.48 12.52
CA GLU A 60 1.24 -18.54 11.80
C GLU A 60 -0.21 -18.70 12.23
N LEU A 61 -0.93 -17.60 12.37
CA LEU A 61 -2.34 -17.60 12.70
C LEU A 61 -3.17 -17.77 11.43
N SER A 62 -3.91 -18.87 11.30
CA SER A 62 -4.88 -19.03 10.22
C SER A 62 -6.20 -18.35 10.55
N GLU A 63 -6.60 -18.40 11.82
CA GLU A 63 -7.83 -17.79 12.31
C GLU A 63 -7.63 -17.21 13.70
N VAL A 64 -8.25 -16.06 13.95
CA VAL A 64 -8.30 -15.41 15.26
C VAL A 64 -9.74 -14.97 15.51
N ARG A 65 -10.30 -15.36 16.63
CA ARG A 65 -11.64 -14.92 17.08
C ARG A 65 -11.62 -14.52 18.54
N GLU A 66 -12.12 -13.35 18.82
CA GLU A 66 -12.39 -12.94 20.18
C GLU A 66 -13.85 -13.18 20.53
N ASN A 67 -14.11 -13.89 21.65
CA ASN A 67 -15.45 -14.14 22.13
C ASN A 67 -15.47 -13.96 23.66
N ARG A 68 -16.29 -13.01 24.13
CA ARG A 68 -16.45 -12.66 25.56
C ARG A 68 -15.13 -12.34 26.27
N GLY A 69 -14.17 -11.77 25.51
CA GLY A 69 -12.84 -11.42 26.02
C GLY A 69 -11.83 -12.58 26.03
N HIS A 70 -12.21 -13.78 25.61
CA HIS A 70 -11.29 -14.89 25.35
C HIS A 70 -10.88 -14.85 23.88
N CYS A 71 -9.60 -15.11 23.59
CA CYS A 71 -9.13 -15.23 22.23
C CYS A 71 -8.97 -16.70 21.83
N TYR A 72 -9.56 -17.07 20.72
CA TYR A 72 -9.46 -18.38 20.10
C TYR A 72 -8.63 -18.25 18.83
N MET A 73 -7.60 -19.05 18.71
CA MET A 73 -6.64 -19.00 17.62
C MET A 73 -6.51 -20.36 16.98
N GLU A 74 -6.31 -20.38 15.69
CA GLU A 74 -5.86 -21.54 14.97
C GLU A 74 -4.43 -21.33 14.48
N LEU A 75 -3.53 -22.13 14.99
CA LEU A 75 -2.11 -22.10 14.69
C LEU A 75 -1.80 -23.04 13.53
N ILE A 76 -1.03 -22.58 12.58
CA ILE A 76 -0.53 -23.37 11.46
C ILE A 76 0.97 -23.18 11.29
N GLU A 77 1.63 -24.22 10.79
CA GLU A 77 2.99 -24.16 10.29
C GLU A 77 2.97 -24.58 8.82
N LYS A 78 3.59 -23.78 7.95
CA LYS A 78 3.70 -24.06 6.51
C LYS A 78 5.09 -24.57 6.19
N ASP A 79 5.20 -25.53 5.27
CA ASP A 79 6.49 -25.92 4.71
C ASP A 79 7.08 -24.78 3.89
N GLY A 80 8.41 -24.58 3.97
CA GLY A 80 9.12 -23.47 3.35
C GLY A 80 8.94 -23.30 1.83
N ASN A 81 8.39 -24.30 1.14
CA ASN A 81 8.16 -24.33 -0.30
C ASN A 81 6.67 -24.48 -0.72
N GLY A 82 5.72 -24.49 0.19
CA GLY A 82 4.32 -24.77 -0.15
C GLY A 82 3.32 -24.04 0.75
N ASN A 83 2.14 -23.76 0.21
CA ASN A 83 1.01 -23.21 0.96
C ASN A 83 0.26 -24.24 1.80
N VAL A 84 0.73 -25.49 1.85
CA VAL A 84 0.07 -26.57 2.59
C VAL A 84 0.57 -26.57 4.03
N PRO A 85 -0.34 -26.52 5.04
CA PRO A 85 0.07 -26.58 6.43
C PRO A 85 0.65 -27.96 6.78
N VAL A 86 1.85 -27.96 7.34
CA VAL A 86 2.53 -29.16 7.86
C VAL A 86 2.01 -29.51 9.25
N ALA A 87 1.62 -28.50 10.03
CA ALA A 87 1.03 -28.68 11.35
C ALA A 87 -0.14 -27.69 11.55
N ARG A 88 -1.13 -28.13 12.34
CA ARG A 88 -2.29 -27.34 12.72
C ARG A 88 -2.67 -27.65 14.17
N ALA A 89 -2.97 -26.59 14.93
CA ALA A 89 -3.38 -26.74 16.31
C ALA A 89 -4.34 -25.64 16.74
N SER A 90 -5.31 -25.98 17.59
CA SER A 90 -6.16 -25.00 18.25
C SER A 90 -5.46 -24.44 19.48
N ALA A 91 -5.48 -23.13 19.62
CA ALA A 91 -4.97 -22.44 20.80
C ALA A 91 -6.05 -21.52 21.39
N LYS A 92 -5.96 -21.27 22.68
CA LYS A 92 -6.87 -20.40 23.43
C LYS A 92 -6.06 -19.49 24.34
N CYS A 93 -6.42 -18.22 24.39
CA CYS A 93 -5.92 -17.31 25.39
C CYS A 93 -7.09 -16.87 26.29
N TRP A 94 -6.95 -17.08 27.56
CA TRP A 94 -8.02 -16.74 28.50
C TRP A 94 -8.10 -15.24 28.74
N ARG A 95 -9.31 -14.74 29.04
CA ARG A 95 -9.59 -13.31 29.19
C ARG A 95 -8.62 -12.57 30.12
N ASN A 96 -8.28 -13.16 31.25
CA ASN A 96 -7.38 -12.57 32.24
C ASN A 96 -5.96 -12.31 31.65
N VAL A 97 -5.48 -13.23 30.82
CA VAL A 97 -4.18 -13.16 30.16
C VAL A 97 -4.28 -12.27 28.92
N TRP A 98 -5.31 -12.48 28.10
CA TRP A 98 -5.53 -11.73 26.87
C TRP A 98 -5.67 -10.22 27.11
N SER A 99 -6.38 -9.81 28.15
CA SER A 99 -6.56 -8.41 28.53
C SER A 99 -5.28 -7.69 28.94
N VAL A 100 -4.21 -8.42 29.26
CA VAL A 100 -2.90 -7.88 29.59
C VAL A 100 -1.96 -7.91 28.37
N ILE A 101 -1.92 -9.06 27.69
CA ILE A 101 -1.00 -9.28 26.56
C ILE A 101 -1.37 -8.41 25.36
N MET A 102 -2.65 -8.33 25.02
CA MET A 102 -3.10 -7.63 23.82
C MET A 102 -2.75 -6.12 23.82
N PRO A 103 -3.04 -5.35 24.90
CA PRO A 103 -2.61 -3.95 24.94
C PRO A 103 -1.09 -3.76 24.91
N TYR A 104 -0.34 -4.68 25.52
CA TYR A 104 1.11 -4.67 25.50
C TYR A 104 1.65 -4.93 24.09
N PHE A 105 1.13 -5.96 23.42
CA PHE A 105 1.47 -6.31 22.05
C PHE A 105 1.19 -5.16 21.09
N VAL A 106 -0.01 -4.56 21.14
CA VAL A 106 -0.40 -3.42 20.32
C VAL A 106 0.50 -2.20 20.55
N ARG A 107 0.87 -1.94 21.81
CA ARG A 107 1.75 -0.81 22.13
C ARG A 107 3.14 -0.94 21.50
N ILE A 108 3.67 -2.16 21.38
CA ILE A 108 5.00 -2.41 20.84
C ILE A 108 4.97 -2.57 19.32
N THR A 109 4.02 -3.37 18.80
CA THR A 109 3.96 -3.71 17.37
C THR A 109 3.15 -2.70 16.55
N GLY A 110 2.32 -1.87 17.20
CA GLY A 110 1.39 -0.97 16.54
C GLY A 110 0.17 -1.66 15.92
N GLN A 111 0.05 -2.98 16.03
CA GLN A 111 -0.96 -3.79 15.34
C GLN A 111 -1.73 -4.67 16.30
N GLN A 112 -2.98 -4.98 15.94
CA GLN A 112 -3.75 -6.03 16.60
C GLN A 112 -3.37 -7.40 16.03
N VAL A 113 -3.48 -8.43 16.87
CA VAL A 113 -3.28 -9.80 16.41
C VAL A 113 -4.37 -10.17 15.42
N HIS A 114 -3.97 -10.59 14.22
CA HIS A 114 -4.89 -10.97 13.13
C HIS A 114 -4.40 -12.22 12.39
N SER A 115 -5.24 -12.78 11.56
CA SER A 115 -4.90 -13.92 10.69
C SER A 115 -3.75 -13.55 9.73
N GLY A 116 -2.87 -14.51 9.46
CA GLY A 116 -1.67 -14.33 8.61
C GLY A 116 -0.43 -13.81 9.35
N MET A 117 -0.55 -13.43 10.64
CA MET A 117 0.59 -13.05 11.46
C MET A 117 1.39 -14.28 11.90
N LYS A 118 2.72 -14.16 11.81
CA LYS A 118 3.65 -15.11 12.42
C LYS A 118 4.00 -14.63 13.82
N LEU A 119 3.67 -15.43 14.82
CA LEU A 119 3.86 -15.11 16.22
C LEU A 119 4.79 -16.11 16.88
N MET A 120 5.49 -15.67 17.91
CA MET A 120 6.13 -16.53 18.89
C MET A 120 5.29 -16.50 20.16
N LEU A 121 4.66 -17.63 20.47
CA LEU A 121 3.69 -17.80 21.54
C LEU A 121 4.29 -18.68 22.63
N GLN A 122 4.14 -18.29 23.88
CA GLN A 122 4.37 -19.19 25.00
C GLN A 122 3.07 -19.95 25.27
N VAL A 123 3.12 -21.28 25.16
CA VAL A 123 1.94 -22.12 25.26
C VAL A 123 2.19 -23.30 26.21
N HIS A 124 1.14 -23.72 26.91
CA HIS A 124 1.13 -24.99 27.61
C HIS A 124 -0.03 -25.90 27.14
N ALA A 125 0.13 -27.19 27.27
CA ALA A 125 -0.86 -28.14 26.85
C ALA A 125 -2.01 -28.21 27.86
N GLN A 126 -3.26 -28.27 27.39
CA GLN A 126 -4.43 -28.53 28.23
C GLN A 126 -5.38 -29.47 27.50
N PHE A 127 -5.79 -30.51 28.18
CA PHE A 127 -6.89 -31.41 27.73
C PHE A 127 -8.08 -31.28 28.63
N HIS A 128 -9.21 -30.88 28.09
CA HIS A 128 -10.46 -30.81 28.82
C HIS A 128 -11.35 -31.99 28.44
N PRO A 129 -11.89 -32.80 29.40
CA PRO A 129 -12.66 -34.01 29.11
C PRO A 129 -13.85 -33.80 28.17
N GLN A 130 -14.44 -32.60 28.17
CA GLN A 130 -15.57 -32.23 27.32
C GLN A 130 -15.17 -31.54 26.03
N TYR A 131 -14.08 -30.73 26.05
CA TYR A 131 -13.70 -29.83 24.92
C TYR A 131 -12.46 -30.31 24.18
N GLY A 132 -11.83 -31.39 24.61
CA GLY A 132 -10.64 -31.94 23.97
C GLY A 132 -9.37 -31.18 24.24
N PHE A 133 -8.38 -31.41 23.39
CA PHE A 133 -7.05 -30.82 23.48
C PHE A 133 -7.02 -29.39 22.93
N SER A 134 -6.27 -28.50 23.60
CA SER A 134 -5.97 -27.18 23.15
C SER A 134 -4.65 -26.71 23.74
N TRP A 135 -3.92 -25.89 23.00
CA TRP A 135 -2.82 -25.13 23.58
C TRP A 135 -3.37 -23.89 24.26
N ILE A 136 -2.91 -23.62 25.47
CA ILE A 136 -3.26 -22.38 26.18
C ILE A 136 -2.11 -21.41 26.05
N VAL A 137 -2.40 -20.20 25.55
CA VAL A 137 -1.42 -19.13 25.37
C VAL A 137 -1.24 -18.37 26.67
N ASP A 138 -0.02 -18.38 27.17
CA ASP A 138 0.40 -17.68 28.39
C ASP A 138 1.03 -16.33 28.11
N ASP A 139 1.76 -16.20 26.96
CA ASP A 139 2.42 -14.98 26.56
C ASP A 139 2.66 -14.91 25.03
N ILE A 140 2.91 -13.72 24.52
CA ILE A 140 3.24 -13.44 23.11
C ILE A 140 4.49 -12.57 23.08
N ASN A 141 5.49 -12.95 22.27
CA ASN A 141 6.69 -12.15 22.08
C ASN A 141 6.50 -11.14 20.93
N PRO A 142 6.34 -9.84 21.22
CA PRO A 142 6.13 -8.84 20.17
C PRO A 142 7.39 -8.54 19.36
N GLU A 143 8.60 -8.69 19.94
CA GLU A 143 9.86 -8.42 19.25
C GLU A 143 10.09 -9.40 18.10
N PHE A 144 9.70 -10.65 18.28
CA PHE A 144 9.74 -11.66 17.21
C PHE A 144 8.88 -11.25 16.02
N THR A 145 7.65 -10.80 16.28
CA THR A 145 6.71 -10.36 15.24
C THR A 145 7.25 -9.15 14.49
N MET A 146 7.81 -8.16 15.20
CA MET A 146 8.47 -7.01 14.57
C MET A 146 9.64 -7.44 13.67
N GLY A 147 10.47 -8.37 14.15
CA GLY A 147 11.57 -8.91 13.36
C GLY A 147 11.12 -9.64 12.09
N ASP A 148 10.00 -10.37 12.14
CA ASP A 148 9.41 -11.05 10.99
C ASP A 148 8.83 -10.04 9.98
N MET A 149 8.16 -9.00 10.46
CA MET A 149 7.63 -7.91 9.62
C MET A 149 8.76 -7.16 8.91
N MET A 150 9.84 -6.84 9.62
CA MET A 150 11.01 -6.20 9.00
C MET A 150 11.65 -7.08 7.93
N ARG A 151 11.78 -8.39 8.17
CA ARG A 151 12.30 -9.34 7.17
C ARG A 151 11.40 -9.41 5.94
N LYS A 152 10.08 -9.48 6.11
CA LYS A 152 9.12 -9.47 5.01
C LYS A 152 9.22 -8.20 4.17
N ARG A 153 9.30 -7.03 4.82
CA ARG A 153 9.51 -5.75 4.11
C ARG A 153 10.80 -5.75 3.31
N GLN A 154 11.90 -6.17 3.92
CA GLN A 154 13.19 -6.25 3.22
C GLN A 154 13.16 -7.20 2.02
N GLU A 155 12.48 -8.32 2.16
CA GLU A 155 12.31 -9.28 1.07
C GLU A 155 11.47 -8.70 -0.08
N ILE A 156 10.38 -7.99 0.22
CA ILE A 156 9.56 -7.30 -0.79
C ILE A 156 10.40 -6.25 -1.51
N VAL A 157 11.10 -5.39 -0.76
CA VAL A 157 11.97 -4.35 -1.34
C VAL A 157 13.07 -4.96 -2.21
N ARG A 158 13.66 -6.09 -1.78
CA ARG A 158 14.67 -6.80 -2.56
C ARG A 158 14.10 -7.28 -3.89
N ARG A 159 12.92 -7.91 -3.88
CA ARG A 159 12.25 -8.40 -5.09
C ARG A 159 11.92 -7.26 -6.05
N LEU A 160 11.32 -6.18 -5.57
CA LEU A 160 11.00 -5.01 -6.40
C LEU A 160 12.23 -4.39 -7.05
N LYS A 161 13.39 -4.42 -6.34
CA LYS A 161 14.67 -3.96 -6.90
C LYS A 161 15.26 -4.93 -7.94
N GLU A 162 15.15 -6.24 -7.69
CA GLU A 162 15.58 -7.28 -8.65
C GLU A 162 14.77 -7.24 -9.93
N GLU A 163 13.48 -6.94 -9.83
CA GLU A 163 12.57 -6.75 -10.95
C GLU A 163 12.73 -5.38 -11.65
N GLY A 164 13.46 -4.45 -11.03
CA GLY A 164 13.72 -3.12 -11.57
C GLY A 164 12.54 -2.17 -11.53
N VAL A 165 11.48 -2.48 -10.76
CA VAL A 165 10.27 -1.67 -10.67
C VAL A 165 10.26 -0.67 -9.50
N PHE A 166 11.18 -0.82 -8.55
CA PHE A 166 11.19 -0.07 -7.28
C PHE A 166 11.20 1.45 -7.45
N ASP A 167 11.88 1.98 -8.45
CA ASP A 167 12.05 3.42 -8.66
C ASP A 167 11.23 3.97 -9.85
N LEU A 168 10.41 3.17 -10.52
CA LEU A 168 9.63 3.59 -11.69
C LEU A 168 8.73 4.80 -11.42
N GLN A 169 8.08 4.84 -10.27
CA GLN A 169 7.25 5.97 -9.87
C GLN A 169 8.06 7.28 -9.72
N LYS A 170 9.30 7.17 -9.23
CA LYS A 170 10.17 8.35 -9.02
C LYS A 170 10.68 8.94 -10.33
N GLU A 171 10.66 8.17 -11.42
CA GLU A 171 11.01 8.64 -12.77
C GLU A 171 9.87 9.43 -13.41
N LEU A 172 8.64 9.28 -12.92
CA LEU A 172 7.49 10.02 -13.39
C LEU A 172 7.62 11.50 -13.06
N ARG A 173 6.90 12.32 -13.79
CA ARG A 173 6.81 13.75 -13.51
C ARG A 173 5.36 14.16 -13.39
N LEU A 174 5.08 14.92 -12.35
CA LEU A 174 3.76 15.52 -12.20
C LEU A 174 3.55 16.54 -13.35
N PRO A 175 2.39 16.53 -14.02
CA PRO A 175 2.05 17.53 -15.01
C PRO A 175 2.15 18.96 -14.45
N MET A 176 2.52 19.93 -15.27
CA MET A 176 2.66 21.34 -14.83
C MET A 176 1.37 21.90 -14.22
N PHE A 177 0.22 21.43 -14.67
CA PHE A 177 -1.11 21.87 -14.26
C PHE A 177 -1.91 20.71 -13.68
N ALA A 178 -1.29 19.95 -12.78
CA ALA A 178 -1.95 18.83 -12.11
C ALA A 178 -3.10 19.34 -11.23
N SER A 179 -4.32 19.27 -11.75
CA SER A 179 -5.54 19.75 -11.10
C SER A 179 -6.63 18.68 -10.98
N ARG A 180 -6.52 17.57 -11.71
CA ARG A 180 -7.48 16.45 -11.71
C ARG A 180 -6.89 15.32 -10.87
N ILE A 181 -7.41 15.15 -9.68
CA ILE A 181 -6.82 14.27 -8.66
C ILE A 181 -7.77 13.13 -8.35
N ALA A 182 -7.32 11.90 -8.57
CA ALA A 182 -7.99 10.71 -8.06
C ALA A 182 -7.53 10.47 -6.62
N VAL A 183 -8.47 10.37 -5.69
CA VAL A 183 -8.17 10.14 -4.27
C VAL A 183 -8.66 8.75 -3.86
N ILE A 184 -7.76 7.91 -3.39
CA ILE A 184 -8.08 6.59 -2.82
C ILE A 184 -8.11 6.74 -1.30
N SER A 185 -9.30 6.65 -0.72
CA SER A 185 -9.50 6.80 0.72
C SER A 185 -10.84 6.20 1.17
N SER A 186 -11.11 6.23 2.47
CA SER A 186 -12.45 6.00 3.00
C SER A 186 -13.23 7.31 3.04
N GLU A 187 -14.49 7.29 2.66
CA GLU A 187 -15.38 8.46 2.69
C GLU A 187 -15.48 9.08 4.09
N THR A 188 -15.45 8.24 5.12
CA THR A 188 -15.54 8.68 6.53
C THR A 188 -14.20 9.09 7.13
N ALA A 189 -13.13 9.04 6.36
CA ALA A 189 -11.79 9.38 6.85
C ALA A 189 -11.66 10.88 7.10
N ALA A 190 -11.37 11.28 8.32
CA ALA A 190 -11.11 12.68 8.67
C ALA A 190 -10.02 13.30 7.77
N GLY A 191 -8.96 12.54 7.46
CA GLY A 191 -7.89 12.99 6.58
C GLY A 191 -8.33 13.29 5.15
N TYR A 192 -9.36 12.62 4.64
CA TYR A 192 -9.94 12.96 3.34
C TYR A 192 -10.66 14.32 3.39
N GLY A 193 -11.45 14.57 4.44
CA GLY A 193 -12.10 15.86 4.65
C GLY A 193 -11.09 17.01 4.78
N ASP A 194 -10.02 16.80 5.56
CA ASP A 194 -8.95 17.79 5.73
C ASP A 194 -8.22 18.08 4.41
N PHE A 195 -7.95 17.05 3.62
CA PHE A 195 -7.35 17.17 2.30
C PHE A 195 -8.20 18.01 1.35
N CYS A 196 -9.50 17.69 1.23
CA CYS A 196 -10.44 18.42 0.37
C CYS A 196 -10.58 19.88 0.83
N ASN A 197 -10.78 20.10 2.12
CA ASN A 197 -10.92 21.45 2.68
C ASN A 197 -9.69 22.32 2.39
N GLN A 198 -8.48 21.76 2.51
CA GLN A 198 -7.26 22.53 2.23
C GLN A 198 -7.10 22.84 0.73
N LEU A 199 -7.51 21.94 -0.17
CA LEU A 199 -7.51 22.22 -1.60
C LEU A 199 -8.58 23.24 -2.00
N GLU A 200 -9.74 23.23 -1.34
CA GLU A 200 -10.82 24.20 -1.61
C GLU A 200 -10.51 25.60 -1.05
N THR A 201 -9.85 25.69 0.12
CA THR A 201 -9.55 26.95 0.82
C THR A 201 -8.15 27.50 0.54
N ASN A 202 -7.52 27.10 -0.58
CA ASN A 202 -6.17 27.55 -0.90
C ASN A 202 -6.09 29.06 -1.21
N GLU A 203 -5.01 29.71 -0.78
CA GLU A 203 -4.78 31.15 -0.89
C GLU A 203 -4.71 31.67 -2.33
N TYR A 204 -4.38 30.79 -3.28
CA TYR A 204 -4.21 31.14 -4.69
C TYR A 204 -5.52 31.06 -5.49
N GLY A 205 -6.59 30.50 -4.93
CA GLY A 205 -7.86 30.28 -5.61
C GLY A 205 -7.80 29.23 -6.71
N PHE A 206 -6.84 28.30 -6.65
CA PHE A 206 -6.76 27.18 -7.57
C PHE A 206 -7.96 26.25 -7.39
N LYS A 207 -8.48 25.80 -8.52
CA LYS A 207 -9.57 24.81 -8.53
C LYS A 207 -9.03 23.43 -8.84
N PHE A 208 -9.23 22.51 -7.91
CA PHE A 208 -8.93 21.10 -8.10
C PHE A 208 -10.20 20.30 -8.36
N HIS A 209 -10.11 19.38 -9.29
CA HIS A 209 -11.15 18.39 -9.54
C HIS A 209 -10.77 17.11 -8.82
N ILE A 210 -11.50 16.80 -7.76
CA ILE A 210 -11.21 15.67 -6.87
C ILE A 210 -12.27 14.62 -7.07
N GLU A 211 -11.88 13.40 -7.36
CA GLU A 211 -12.77 12.25 -7.40
C GLU A 211 -12.33 11.20 -6.36
N LEU A 212 -13.27 10.80 -5.48
CA LEU A 212 -13.02 9.80 -4.45
C LEU A 212 -13.27 8.39 -4.99
N PHE A 213 -12.25 7.57 -4.91
CA PHE A 213 -12.31 6.13 -5.09
C PHE A 213 -12.36 5.46 -3.73
N GLN A 214 -13.57 5.26 -3.26
CA GLN A 214 -13.81 4.75 -1.91
C GLN A 214 -13.29 3.33 -1.75
N THR A 215 -12.50 3.10 -0.69
CA THR A 215 -12.00 1.79 -0.29
C THR A 215 -11.80 1.70 1.21
N VAL A 216 -11.64 0.46 1.69
CA VAL A 216 -11.32 0.19 3.10
C VAL A 216 -9.82 0.40 3.30
N MET A 217 -9.48 1.25 4.27
CA MET A 217 -8.08 1.64 4.56
C MET A 217 -7.50 0.96 5.81
N GLN A 218 -8.12 -0.13 6.28
CA GLN A 218 -7.68 -0.88 7.47
C GLN A 218 -7.96 -2.37 7.34
N GLY A 219 -7.07 -3.19 7.92
CA GLY A 219 -7.19 -4.64 7.94
C GLY A 219 -6.89 -5.31 6.59
N GLY A 220 -7.21 -6.59 6.48
CA GLY A 220 -6.85 -7.42 5.31
C GLY A 220 -7.56 -7.08 4.00
N GLN A 221 -8.45 -6.09 3.98
CA GLN A 221 -9.14 -5.63 2.77
C GLN A 221 -8.46 -4.40 2.11
N VAL A 222 -7.37 -3.91 2.68
CA VAL A 222 -6.64 -2.74 2.16
C VAL A 222 -6.07 -3.04 0.78
N GLU A 223 -5.31 -4.11 0.66
CA GLU A 223 -4.66 -4.52 -0.58
C GLU A 223 -5.66 -4.69 -1.74
N PRO A 224 -6.64 -5.61 -1.67
CA PRO A 224 -7.59 -5.80 -2.77
C PRO A 224 -8.45 -4.56 -3.03
N GLY A 225 -8.70 -3.76 -2.00
CA GLY A 225 -9.45 -2.52 -2.12
C GLY A 225 -8.72 -1.45 -2.91
N ILE A 226 -7.44 -1.22 -2.61
CA ILE A 226 -6.62 -0.23 -3.32
C ILE A 226 -6.34 -0.71 -4.75
N ILE A 227 -6.01 -1.97 -4.95
CA ILE A 227 -5.82 -2.55 -6.29
C ILE A 227 -7.07 -2.34 -7.13
N SER A 228 -8.25 -2.67 -6.61
CA SER A 228 -9.52 -2.42 -7.31
C SER A 228 -9.79 -0.93 -7.59
N ALA A 229 -9.36 -0.02 -6.72
CA ALA A 229 -9.47 1.42 -6.95
C ALA A 229 -8.50 1.88 -8.04
N LEU A 230 -7.25 1.45 -7.99
CA LEU A 230 -6.26 1.69 -9.05
C LEU A 230 -6.76 1.20 -10.41
N ASP A 231 -7.43 0.07 -10.44
CA ASP A 231 -8.07 -0.53 -11.60
C ASP A 231 -9.11 0.38 -12.25
N ARG A 232 -9.97 0.92 -11.42
CA ARG A 232 -11.02 1.84 -11.90
C ARG A 232 -10.42 3.16 -12.41
N ILE A 233 -9.38 3.65 -11.76
CA ILE A 233 -8.66 4.85 -12.20
C ILE A 233 -7.98 4.58 -13.54
N ASN A 234 -7.38 3.42 -13.69
CA ASN A 234 -6.70 2.98 -14.90
C ASN A 234 -7.64 2.90 -16.13
N GLY A 235 -8.93 2.58 -15.95
CA GLY A 235 -9.94 2.62 -17.02
C GLY A 235 -10.33 4.03 -17.46
N ARG A 236 -9.87 5.07 -16.76
CA ARG A 236 -10.22 6.48 -16.98
C ARG A 236 -8.99 7.38 -16.89
N GLU A 237 -7.89 6.92 -17.41
CA GLU A 237 -6.57 7.50 -17.26
C GLU A 237 -6.43 8.92 -17.77
N ASP A 238 -7.10 9.22 -18.89
CA ASP A 238 -7.11 10.56 -19.49
C ASP A 238 -7.78 11.63 -18.60
N GLU A 239 -8.49 11.19 -17.56
CA GLU A 239 -9.26 12.08 -16.69
C GLU A 239 -8.46 12.57 -15.47
N PHE A 240 -7.31 11.96 -15.15
CA PHE A 240 -6.55 12.28 -13.95
C PHE A 240 -5.10 12.65 -14.24
N ASP A 241 -4.56 13.52 -13.40
CA ASP A 241 -3.17 13.98 -13.48
C ASP A 241 -2.27 13.33 -12.42
N ALA A 242 -2.86 12.88 -11.31
CA ALA A 242 -2.18 12.19 -10.21
C ALA A 242 -3.17 11.37 -9.37
N VAL A 243 -2.64 10.40 -8.64
CA VAL A 243 -3.38 9.62 -7.64
C VAL A 243 -2.84 9.98 -6.26
N VAL A 244 -3.76 10.15 -5.30
CA VAL A 244 -3.40 10.42 -3.90
C VAL A 244 -4.01 9.31 -3.04
N ILE A 245 -3.17 8.55 -2.35
CA ILE A 245 -3.61 7.51 -1.42
C ILE A 245 -3.48 8.08 -0.01
N ILE A 246 -4.61 8.32 0.63
CA ILE A 246 -4.65 8.90 1.97
C ILE A 246 -5.44 8.03 2.93
N ARG A 247 -4.94 7.97 4.17
CA ARG A 247 -5.58 7.26 5.24
C ARG A 247 -6.19 8.23 6.24
N GLY A 248 -7.32 7.84 6.82
CA GLY A 248 -7.90 8.56 7.96
C GLY A 248 -7.11 8.32 9.25
N GLY A 249 -7.09 9.28 10.14
CA GLY A 249 -6.50 9.14 11.48
C GLY A 249 -7.23 8.06 12.30
N GLY A 250 -6.48 7.11 12.86
CA GLY A 250 -6.96 6.09 13.80
C GLY A 250 -5.90 5.83 14.87
N ALA A 251 -6.32 5.45 16.07
CA ALA A 251 -5.46 5.37 17.26
C ALA A 251 -4.34 4.32 17.21
N THR A 252 -4.37 3.37 16.27
CA THR A 252 -3.30 2.39 16.05
C THR A 252 -3.11 2.20 14.56
N ALA A 253 -1.91 2.50 14.08
CA ALA A 253 -1.59 2.42 12.67
C ALA A 253 -1.26 0.98 12.25
N ASP A 254 -2.27 0.17 11.99
CA ASP A 254 -2.01 -1.07 11.25
C ASP A 254 -1.66 -0.72 9.79
N LEU A 255 -0.38 -0.84 9.46
CA LEU A 255 0.17 -0.58 8.13
C LEU A 255 0.43 -1.88 7.35
N SER A 256 0.14 -3.05 7.92
CA SER A 256 0.42 -4.35 7.29
C SER A 256 -0.23 -4.53 5.93
N GLY A 257 -1.42 -3.97 5.75
CA GLY A 257 -2.12 -4.00 4.46
C GLY A 257 -1.46 -3.18 3.35
N PHE A 258 -0.50 -2.29 3.69
CA PHE A 258 0.29 -1.51 2.75
C PHE A 258 1.68 -2.09 2.50
N ASP A 259 2.06 -3.16 3.22
CA ASP A 259 3.34 -3.84 3.15
C ASP A 259 3.23 -5.16 2.36
N THR A 260 2.54 -5.15 1.25
CA THR A 260 2.36 -6.34 0.40
C THR A 260 3.07 -6.17 -0.93
N LEU A 261 3.57 -7.28 -1.49
CA LEU A 261 4.28 -7.27 -2.77
C LEU A 261 3.35 -6.85 -3.90
N GLU A 262 2.17 -7.46 -3.96
CA GLU A 262 1.20 -7.25 -5.04
C GLU A 262 0.75 -5.78 -5.12
N LEU A 263 0.45 -5.15 -3.97
CA LEU A 263 0.10 -3.73 -3.94
C LEU A 263 1.27 -2.84 -4.35
N ALA A 264 2.48 -3.15 -3.87
CA ALA A 264 3.68 -2.39 -4.21
C ALA A 264 4.03 -2.47 -5.70
N GLU A 265 3.90 -3.65 -6.32
CA GLU A 265 4.08 -3.85 -7.76
C GLU A 265 3.05 -3.07 -8.57
N ASN A 266 1.78 -3.11 -8.17
CA ASN A 266 0.70 -2.38 -8.84
C ASN A 266 0.95 -0.87 -8.79
N VAL A 267 1.36 -0.33 -7.65
CA VAL A 267 1.67 1.10 -7.51
C VAL A 267 2.96 1.45 -8.25
N ALA A 268 4.01 0.65 -8.14
CA ALA A 268 5.28 0.91 -8.84
C ALA A 268 5.11 0.98 -10.36
N ASN A 269 4.27 0.12 -10.91
CA ASN A 269 3.96 0.08 -12.34
C ASN A 269 2.83 1.03 -12.77
N PHE A 270 2.25 1.80 -11.83
CA PHE A 270 1.13 2.69 -12.13
C PHE A 270 1.59 3.88 -12.98
N PRO A 271 0.88 4.27 -14.07
CA PRO A 271 1.35 5.28 -15.04
C PRO A 271 1.21 6.71 -14.56
N LEU A 272 0.33 6.98 -13.62
CA LEU A 272 0.22 8.29 -13.01
C LEU A 272 1.07 8.39 -11.75
N PRO A 273 1.61 9.57 -11.43
CA PRO A 273 2.28 9.80 -10.15
C PRO A 273 1.36 9.47 -8.97
N VAL A 274 1.82 8.57 -8.10
CA VAL A 274 1.09 8.19 -6.88
C VAL A 274 1.71 8.88 -5.68
N ILE A 275 0.92 9.68 -4.99
CA ILE A 275 1.31 10.38 -3.76
C ILE A 275 0.69 9.64 -2.58
N THR A 276 1.49 9.28 -1.58
CA THR A 276 0.99 8.60 -0.37
C THR A 276 1.01 9.53 0.83
N GLY A 277 -0.09 9.54 1.57
CA GLY A 277 -0.24 10.23 2.85
C GLY A 277 -0.82 9.27 3.89
N ILE A 278 -0.15 8.13 4.11
CA ILE A 278 -0.67 6.99 4.88
C ILE A 278 -0.10 6.96 6.29
N GLY A 279 1.20 7.20 6.44
CA GLY A 279 1.95 6.97 7.66
C GLY A 279 2.33 8.23 8.43
N HIS A 280 2.76 8.02 9.69
CA HIS A 280 3.41 9.02 10.51
C HIS A 280 4.93 8.97 10.33
N GLU A 281 5.65 9.90 10.97
CA GLU A 281 7.09 10.14 10.79
C GLU A 281 7.99 8.91 11.02
N ARG A 282 7.54 7.95 11.84
CA ARG A 282 8.32 6.77 12.25
C ARG A 282 7.97 5.47 11.52
N ASP A 283 6.84 5.44 10.83
CA ASP A 283 6.31 4.22 10.23
C ASP A 283 6.18 4.39 8.72
N GLU A 284 7.19 3.94 8.00
CA GLU A 284 7.22 3.93 6.54
C GLU A 284 6.75 2.56 6.02
N SER A 285 5.77 2.53 5.14
CA SER A 285 5.32 1.31 4.47
C SER A 285 6.11 1.04 3.18
N VAL A 286 6.07 -0.20 2.69
CA VAL A 286 6.66 -0.53 1.38
C VAL A 286 5.99 0.29 0.28
N LEU A 287 4.68 0.54 0.40
CA LEU A 287 3.94 1.40 -0.53
C LEU A 287 4.50 2.81 -0.58
N ASP A 288 4.86 3.38 0.58
CA ASP A 288 5.49 4.72 0.66
C ASP A 288 6.86 4.76 -0.03
N MET A 289 7.62 3.66 0.03
CA MET A 289 8.95 3.56 -0.57
C MET A 289 8.92 3.53 -2.10
N VAL A 290 7.90 2.94 -2.69
CA VAL A 290 7.74 2.82 -4.15
C VAL A 290 6.96 3.98 -4.76
N ALA A 291 6.19 4.74 -3.97
CA ALA A 291 5.39 5.85 -4.44
C ALA A 291 6.23 6.98 -5.07
N PHE A 292 5.62 7.77 -5.94
CA PHE A 292 6.22 8.98 -6.51
C PHE A 292 6.65 9.97 -5.43
N LEU A 293 5.78 10.19 -4.45
CA LEU A 293 6.04 11.06 -3.30
C LEU A 293 5.33 10.54 -2.06
N ARG A 294 6.10 10.39 -0.99
CA ARG A 294 5.57 10.17 0.36
C ARG A 294 5.40 11.50 1.07
N VAL A 295 4.26 11.69 1.71
CA VAL A 295 4.02 12.81 2.63
C VAL A 295 3.52 12.32 3.98
N LYS A 296 3.72 13.13 5.03
CA LYS A 296 3.42 12.73 6.42
C LYS A 296 1.93 12.74 6.75
N THR A 297 1.16 13.60 6.08
CA THR A 297 -0.27 13.81 6.36
C THR A 297 -1.05 14.07 5.09
N PRO A 298 -2.37 13.84 5.08
CA PRO A 298 -3.25 14.23 3.97
C PRO A 298 -3.15 15.71 3.64
N THR A 299 -3.04 16.57 4.64
CA THR A 299 -2.86 18.01 4.46
C THR A 299 -1.52 18.35 3.78
N ALA A 300 -0.45 17.62 4.07
CA ALA A 300 0.82 17.80 3.38
C ALA A 300 0.73 17.41 1.90
N ALA A 301 -0.11 16.41 1.54
CA ALA A 301 -0.38 16.09 0.13
C ALA A 301 -1.10 17.24 -0.57
N ALA A 302 -2.09 17.83 0.06
CA ALA A 302 -2.80 19.00 -0.46
C ALA A 302 -1.84 20.19 -0.64
N SER A 303 -1.02 20.49 0.38
CA SER A 303 -0.01 21.57 0.29
C SER A 303 0.95 21.33 -0.86
N PHE A 304 1.47 20.12 -1.04
CA PHE A 304 2.36 19.79 -2.15
C PHE A 304 1.73 20.09 -3.52
N LEU A 305 0.47 19.72 -3.74
CA LEU A 305 -0.24 19.97 -4.99
C LEU A 305 -0.45 21.47 -5.21
N ILE A 306 -0.80 22.23 -4.17
CA ILE A 306 -0.95 23.69 -4.20
C ILE A 306 0.40 24.33 -4.53
N ASP A 307 1.48 23.94 -3.85
CA ASP A 307 2.83 24.49 -4.05
C ASP A 307 3.34 24.24 -5.47
N GLN A 308 3.04 23.09 -6.06
CA GLN A 308 3.38 22.77 -7.44
C GLN A 308 2.68 23.71 -8.44
N LEU A 309 1.40 23.97 -8.27
CA LEU A 309 0.68 24.94 -9.09
C LEU A 309 1.17 26.37 -8.85
N ALA A 310 1.44 26.73 -7.59
CA ALA A 310 1.99 28.05 -7.23
C ALA A 310 3.39 28.28 -7.86
N ALA A 311 4.25 27.25 -7.83
CA ALA A 311 5.55 27.30 -8.49
C ALA A 311 5.42 27.46 -10.01
N THR A 312 4.44 26.80 -10.62
CA THR A 312 4.14 26.94 -12.05
C THR A 312 3.64 28.34 -12.37
N LEU A 313 2.70 28.88 -11.57
CA LEU A 313 2.23 30.26 -11.70
C LEU A 313 3.38 31.27 -11.59
N ALA A 314 4.23 31.09 -10.57
CA ALA A 314 5.39 31.96 -10.39
C ALA A 314 6.38 31.94 -11.60
N ARG A 315 6.53 30.76 -12.24
CA ARG A 315 7.34 30.68 -13.50
C ARG A 315 6.71 31.46 -14.64
N VAL A 316 5.38 31.35 -14.80
CA VAL A 316 4.65 32.12 -15.83
C VAL A 316 4.75 33.61 -15.57
N ASP A 317 4.51 34.06 -14.32
CA ASP A 317 4.59 35.44 -13.93
C ASP A 317 6.02 36.03 -14.13
N ASN A 318 7.04 35.28 -13.76
CA ASN A 318 8.43 35.67 -13.98
C ASN A 318 8.79 35.77 -15.47
N ALA A 319 8.32 34.83 -16.28
CA ALA A 319 8.50 34.86 -17.71
C ALA A 319 7.82 36.11 -18.33
N GLN A 320 6.60 36.40 -17.90
CA GLN A 320 5.82 37.54 -18.33
C GLN A 320 6.49 38.87 -17.93
N ARG A 321 6.98 38.98 -16.67
CA ARG A 321 7.72 40.17 -16.20
C ARG A 321 9.02 40.37 -16.98
N THR A 322 9.79 39.30 -17.17
CA THR A 322 11.05 39.33 -17.90
C THR A 322 10.84 39.79 -19.34
N LEU A 323 9.79 39.32 -19.99
CA LEU A 323 9.40 39.76 -21.33
C LEU A 323 9.00 41.23 -21.35
N ALA A 324 8.13 41.65 -20.42
CA ALA A 324 7.68 43.05 -20.34
C ALA A 324 8.83 44.01 -20.06
N GLU A 325 9.73 43.68 -19.13
CA GLU A 325 10.91 44.48 -18.82
C GLU A 325 11.90 44.52 -20.00
N GLY A 326 12.11 43.38 -20.67
CA GLY A 326 12.97 43.32 -21.85
C GLY A 326 12.48 44.22 -23.00
N VAL A 327 11.17 44.16 -23.26
CA VAL A 327 10.53 45.04 -24.25
C VAL A 327 10.64 46.51 -23.84
N ARG A 328 10.36 46.82 -22.57
CA ARG A 328 10.40 48.18 -22.06
C ARG A 328 11.82 48.80 -22.14
N ARG A 329 12.85 48.05 -21.68
CA ARG A 329 14.24 48.47 -21.76
C ARG A 329 14.66 48.75 -23.21
N LYS A 330 14.27 47.88 -24.13
CA LYS A 330 14.59 48.02 -25.55
C LYS A 330 13.92 49.24 -26.14
N LEU A 331 12.65 49.47 -25.81
CA LEU A 331 11.91 50.69 -26.24
C LEU A 331 12.53 51.96 -25.67
N GLU A 332 12.90 51.97 -24.38
CA GLU A 332 13.57 53.11 -23.75
C GLU A 332 14.93 53.41 -24.36
N THR A 333 15.73 52.37 -24.62
CA THR A 333 17.03 52.50 -25.24
C THR A 333 16.92 53.09 -26.67
N GLU A 334 15.97 52.59 -27.45
CA GLU A 334 15.77 53.09 -28.81
C GLU A 334 15.14 54.50 -28.80
N LYS A 335 14.30 54.81 -27.82
CA LYS A 335 13.76 56.14 -27.61
C LYS A 335 14.87 57.17 -27.24
N MET A 336 15.77 56.81 -26.32
CA MET A 336 16.93 57.63 -25.98
C MET A 336 17.87 57.81 -27.18
N ARG A 337 18.09 56.77 -27.98
CA ARG A 337 18.83 56.82 -29.21
C ARG A 337 18.20 57.84 -30.21
N LEU A 338 16.89 57.73 -30.37
CA LEU A 338 16.11 58.61 -31.22
C LEU A 338 16.21 60.07 -30.76
N GLN A 339 16.08 60.29 -29.40
CA GLN A 339 16.25 61.62 -28.82
C GLN A 339 17.68 62.18 -29.01
N HIS A 340 18.70 61.33 -28.80
CA HIS A 340 20.07 61.67 -29.00
C HIS A 340 20.35 62.10 -30.48
N PHE A 341 19.85 61.31 -31.43
CA PHE A 341 19.95 61.64 -32.84
C PHE A 341 19.13 62.88 -33.17
N GLY A 342 17.94 63.08 -32.63
CA GLY A 342 17.10 64.25 -32.82
C GLY A 342 17.73 65.56 -32.32
N SER A 343 18.49 65.52 -31.20
CA SER A 343 19.21 66.66 -30.64
C SER A 343 20.48 67.04 -31.45
N HIS A 344 21.10 66.06 -32.12
CA HIS A 344 22.33 66.31 -32.92
C HIS A 344 22.05 66.71 -34.37
N ILE A 345 20.89 66.36 -34.90
CA ILE A 345 20.50 66.70 -36.29
C ILE A 345 20.51 68.21 -36.57
N PRO A 346 19.96 69.06 -35.67
CA PRO A 346 19.97 70.50 -35.92
C PRO A 346 21.38 71.10 -36.05
N VAL A 347 22.35 70.54 -35.31
CA VAL A 347 23.72 71.02 -35.29
C VAL A 347 24.47 70.62 -36.58
N LEU A 348 24.21 69.45 -37.10
CA LEU A 348 24.85 68.97 -38.35
C LEU A 348 24.14 69.44 -39.61
N PHE A 349 22.90 69.91 -39.47
CA PHE A 349 22.04 70.31 -40.60
C PHE A 349 22.56 71.58 -41.36
N SER A 350 23.27 72.48 -40.68
CA SER A 350 23.74 73.71 -41.28
C SER A 350 24.90 73.50 -42.24
N LEU A 351 25.63 72.39 -42.16
CA LEU A 351 26.87 72.16 -42.94
C LEU A 351 26.72 71.16 -44.10
N VAL A 352 25.89 70.22 -44.04
CA VAL A 352 25.81 69.13 -45.04
C VAL A 352 24.38 68.66 -45.24
N ARG A 353 23.44 69.57 -45.40
CA ARG A 353 21.99 69.25 -45.36
C ARG A 353 21.57 68.08 -46.25
N THR A 354 21.87 68.14 -47.53
CA THR A 354 21.37 67.13 -48.47
C THR A 354 22.05 65.77 -48.33
N LYS A 355 23.32 65.74 -47.90
CA LYS A 355 24.09 64.50 -47.77
C LYS A 355 23.81 63.79 -46.45
N GLN A 356 23.43 64.55 -45.45
CA GLN A 356 23.11 64.02 -44.15
C GLN A 356 21.64 63.59 -44.07
N GLU A 357 20.73 64.29 -44.79
CA GLU A 357 19.33 63.83 -44.92
C GLU A 357 19.27 62.46 -45.59
N ALA A 358 19.94 62.27 -46.73
CA ALA A 358 20.03 60.99 -47.41
C ALA A 358 20.68 59.87 -46.55
N ARG A 359 21.65 60.25 -45.70
CA ARG A 359 22.33 59.33 -44.78
C ARG A 359 21.46 58.99 -43.59
N LEU A 360 20.67 59.98 -43.16
CA LEU A 360 19.70 59.79 -42.07
C LEU A 360 18.58 58.85 -42.49
N ASP A 361 17.99 59.02 -43.65
CA ASP A 361 16.96 58.19 -44.22
C ASP A 361 17.46 56.78 -44.41
N ALA A 362 18.70 56.60 -44.87
CA ALA A 362 19.31 55.27 -44.98
C ALA A 362 19.59 54.58 -43.61
N LEU A 363 19.84 55.37 -42.55
CA LEU A 363 19.97 54.83 -41.19
C LEU A 363 18.66 54.49 -40.59
N PHE A 364 17.63 55.26 -40.80
CA PHE A 364 16.28 54.98 -40.37
C PHE A 364 15.72 53.70 -41.04
N HIS A 365 15.92 53.55 -42.34
CA HIS A 365 15.53 52.33 -43.03
C HIS A 365 16.27 51.12 -42.49
N ARG A 366 17.58 51.19 -42.26
CA ARG A 366 18.35 50.08 -41.67
C ARG A 366 17.94 49.76 -40.22
N LEU A 367 17.53 50.78 -39.47
CA LEU A 367 17.04 50.55 -38.08
C LEU A 367 15.69 49.87 -38.10
N ALA A 368 14.79 50.31 -38.97
CA ALA A 368 13.48 49.70 -39.14
C ALA A 368 13.57 48.25 -39.63
N GLU A 369 14.45 47.96 -40.60
CA GLU A 369 14.72 46.60 -41.06
C GLU A 369 15.30 45.72 -39.94
N ARG A 370 16.33 46.23 -39.19
CA ARG A 370 16.90 45.48 -38.06
C ARG A 370 15.94 45.29 -36.91
N MET A 371 15.09 46.26 -36.61
CA MET A 371 14.04 46.13 -35.62
C MET A 371 12.99 45.10 -36.06
N GLY A 372 12.59 45.14 -37.34
CA GLY A 372 11.71 44.17 -37.95
C GLY A 372 12.28 42.73 -37.87
N GLU A 373 13.55 42.57 -38.28
CA GLU A 373 14.24 41.29 -38.20
C GLU A 373 14.44 40.80 -36.74
N SER A 374 14.72 41.75 -35.83
CA SER A 374 14.92 41.41 -34.41
C SER A 374 13.59 41.01 -33.72
N LEU A 375 12.53 41.77 -34.03
CA LEU A 375 11.18 41.41 -33.57
C LEU A 375 10.71 40.10 -34.19
N HIS A 376 10.97 39.89 -35.48
CA HIS A 376 10.66 38.67 -36.19
C HIS A 376 11.44 37.45 -35.61
N ARG A 377 12.76 37.63 -35.35
CA ARG A 377 13.57 36.61 -34.70
C ARG A 377 13.12 36.30 -33.26
N SER A 378 12.76 37.33 -32.51
CA SER A 378 12.26 37.14 -31.13
C SER A 378 10.88 36.46 -31.12
N ALA A 379 9.99 36.89 -32.05
CA ALA A 379 8.67 36.23 -32.20
C ALA A 379 8.85 34.79 -32.67
N PHE A 380 9.71 34.54 -33.64
CA PHE A 380 10.01 33.20 -34.13
C PHE A 380 10.65 32.31 -33.03
N HIS A 381 11.54 32.89 -32.21
CA HIS A 381 12.14 32.16 -31.09
C HIS A 381 11.12 31.84 -29.99
N LEU A 382 10.18 32.75 -29.74
CA LEU A 382 9.05 32.52 -28.81
C LEU A 382 8.13 31.44 -29.32
N ASP A 383 7.83 31.47 -30.62
CA ASP A 383 6.97 30.46 -31.26
C ASP A 383 7.65 29.04 -31.25
N ALA A 384 8.97 29.03 -31.53
CA ALA A 384 9.77 27.80 -31.46
C ALA A 384 9.82 27.20 -30.04
N LEU A 385 9.98 28.07 -29.02
CA LEU A 385 9.95 27.63 -27.62
C LEU A 385 8.57 27.10 -27.22
N MET A 386 7.49 27.75 -27.67
CA MET A 386 6.14 27.25 -27.47
C MET A 386 5.91 25.90 -28.18
N GLN A 387 6.39 25.78 -29.43
CA GLN A 387 6.30 24.49 -30.16
C GLN A 387 7.19 23.40 -29.57
N GLN A 388 8.29 23.72 -28.93
CA GLN A 388 9.13 22.77 -28.21
C GLN A 388 8.52 22.35 -26.84
N ALA A 389 7.77 23.24 -26.21
CA ALA A 389 7.18 22.97 -24.91
C ALA A 389 5.92 22.10 -25.00
N LEU A 390 5.12 22.27 -26.07
CA LEU A 390 3.86 21.54 -26.23
C LEU A 390 4.02 20.03 -26.56
N PRO A 391 4.91 19.61 -27.48
CA PRO A 391 5.03 18.19 -27.83
C PRO A 391 5.49 17.29 -26.68
N PRO A 392 6.49 17.64 -25.86
CA PRO A 392 6.88 16.80 -24.73
C PRO A 392 5.80 16.75 -23.63
N LEU A 393 4.96 17.78 -23.53
CA LEU A 393 3.79 17.77 -22.63
C LEU A 393 2.73 16.77 -23.14
N HIS A 394 2.43 16.82 -24.44
CA HIS A 394 1.53 15.87 -25.08
C HIS A 394 2.06 14.44 -25.03
N LEU A 395 3.38 14.25 -25.25
CA LEU A 395 4.00 12.93 -25.17
C LEU A 395 3.91 12.35 -23.76
N ARG A 396 4.20 13.16 -22.74
CA ARG A 396 4.09 12.73 -21.33
C ARG A 396 2.67 12.43 -20.90
N LEU A 397 1.70 13.25 -21.36
CA LEU A 397 0.27 12.95 -21.16
C LEU A 397 -0.11 11.64 -21.82
N SER A 398 0.32 11.41 -23.06
CA SER A 398 0.06 10.18 -23.81
C SER A 398 0.72 8.95 -23.14
N GLU A 399 1.98 9.08 -22.71
CA GLU A 399 2.67 8.00 -21.99
C GLU A 399 2.03 7.69 -20.63
N ALA A 400 1.59 8.73 -19.90
CA ALA A 400 0.87 8.59 -18.66
C ALA A 400 -0.48 7.89 -18.90
N SER A 401 -1.18 8.28 -19.95
CA SER A 401 -2.45 7.67 -20.38
C SER A 401 -2.29 6.19 -20.72
N HIS A 402 -1.29 5.85 -21.52
CA HIS A 402 -1.05 4.46 -21.92
C HIS A 402 -0.66 3.57 -20.72
N ARG A 403 0.09 4.14 -19.78
CA ARG A 403 0.50 3.44 -18.55
C ARG A 403 -0.68 3.16 -17.62
N LEU A 404 -1.67 4.05 -17.58
CA LEU A 404 -2.95 3.91 -16.89
C LEU A 404 -3.78 2.76 -17.47
N GLU A 405 -3.88 2.70 -18.81
CA GLU A 405 -4.58 1.65 -19.54
C GLU A 405 -4.00 0.26 -19.26
N MET A 406 -2.68 0.16 -19.25
CA MET A 406 -1.95 -1.08 -18.94
C MET A 406 -2.22 -1.56 -17.51
N LEU A 407 -2.39 -0.65 -16.59
CA LEU A 407 -2.65 -0.98 -15.19
C LEU A 407 -4.12 -1.33 -14.95
N ASP A 408 -5.06 -0.67 -15.60
CA ASP A 408 -6.47 -1.08 -15.62
C ASP A 408 -6.62 -2.51 -16.11
N GLN A 409 -5.93 -2.84 -17.19
CA GLN A 409 -5.94 -4.22 -17.69
C GLN A 409 -5.40 -5.23 -16.66
N ARG A 410 -4.28 -4.90 -16.00
CA ARG A 410 -3.72 -5.79 -14.96
C ARG A 410 -4.66 -6.00 -13.79
N VAL A 411 -5.38 -5.01 -13.43
CA VAL A 411 -6.28 -5.01 -12.27
C VAL A 411 -7.61 -5.67 -12.59
N ARG A 412 -8.14 -5.46 -13.76
CA ARG A 412 -9.29 -6.26 -14.24
C ARG A 412 -8.96 -7.75 -14.24
N LEU A 413 -7.69 -8.12 -14.51
CA LEU A 413 -7.25 -9.52 -14.44
C LEU A 413 -7.21 -10.08 -13.00
N LEU A 414 -7.10 -9.19 -11.99
CA LEU A 414 -7.09 -9.56 -10.57
C LEU A 414 -8.48 -9.49 -9.93
N ASP A 415 -9.48 -9.00 -10.69
CA ASP A 415 -10.86 -8.92 -10.20
C ASP A 415 -11.44 -10.32 -9.97
N PRO A 416 -11.75 -10.66 -8.73
CA PRO A 416 -12.38 -11.93 -8.41
C PRO A 416 -13.70 -12.15 -9.14
N SER A 417 -14.38 -11.06 -9.55
CA SER A 417 -15.62 -11.13 -10.29
C SER A 417 -15.46 -11.79 -11.67
N LEU A 418 -14.29 -11.67 -12.29
CA LEU A 418 -13.97 -12.36 -13.54
C LEU A 418 -13.83 -13.88 -13.36
N LEU A 419 -13.31 -14.30 -12.22
CA LEU A 419 -13.24 -15.71 -11.88
C LEU A 419 -14.64 -16.28 -11.60
N LEU A 420 -15.45 -15.53 -10.89
CA LEU A 420 -16.85 -15.91 -10.66
C LEU A 420 -17.64 -16.03 -11.95
N LYS A 421 -17.47 -15.11 -12.90
CA LYS A 421 -18.12 -15.16 -14.24
C LYS A 421 -17.63 -16.33 -15.10
N ARG A 422 -16.45 -16.88 -14.83
CA ARG A 422 -15.90 -18.08 -15.52
C ARG A 422 -16.40 -19.39 -14.91
N GLY A 423 -17.30 -19.33 -13.95
CA GLY A 423 -17.89 -20.50 -13.33
C GLY A 423 -17.22 -20.94 -12.03
N TYR A 424 -16.21 -20.20 -11.56
CA TYR A 424 -15.69 -20.42 -10.22
C TYR A 424 -16.67 -19.86 -9.19
N SER A 425 -16.67 -20.41 -8.03
CA SER A 425 -17.46 -19.93 -6.90
C SER A 425 -16.56 -19.71 -5.69
N ILE A 426 -16.94 -18.81 -4.84
CA ILE A 426 -16.26 -18.58 -3.56
C ILE A 426 -17.16 -19.11 -2.46
N THR A 427 -16.67 -20.09 -1.74
CA THR A 427 -17.35 -20.62 -0.57
C THR A 427 -16.97 -19.83 0.65
N LEU A 428 -17.97 -19.35 1.36
CA LEU A 428 -17.84 -18.53 2.55
C LEU A 428 -18.41 -19.31 3.74
N HIS A 429 -17.75 -19.22 4.87
CA HIS A 429 -18.27 -19.62 6.16
C HIS A 429 -18.20 -18.43 7.12
N ASN A 430 -19.33 -18.03 7.64
CA ASN A 430 -19.46 -16.82 8.48
C ASN A 430 -18.86 -15.55 7.84
N GLY A 431 -19.07 -15.38 6.51
CA GLY A 431 -18.60 -14.21 5.76
C GLY A 431 -17.12 -14.25 5.35
N ARG A 432 -16.38 -15.34 5.61
CA ARG A 432 -14.97 -15.51 5.22
C ARG A 432 -14.83 -16.63 4.20
N ALA A 433 -13.94 -16.41 3.23
CA ALA A 433 -13.68 -17.42 2.21
C ALA A 433 -12.96 -18.63 2.80
N VAL A 434 -13.57 -19.79 2.61
CA VAL A 434 -13.02 -21.08 3.01
C VAL A 434 -11.97 -21.50 2.01
N ARG A 435 -10.74 -21.75 2.48
CA ARG A 435 -9.62 -22.18 1.62
C ARG A 435 -9.32 -23.65 1.68
N SER A 436 -9.76 -24.32 2.72
CA SER A 436 -9.55 -25.74 2.90
C SER A 436 -10.78 -26.38 3.53
N ALA A 437 -11.08 -27.61 3.13
CA ALA A 437 -12.16 -28.39 3.72
C ALA A 437 -11.99 -28.60 5.25
N GLY A 438 -10.74 -28.59 5.74
CA GLY A 438 -10.45 -28.71 7.17
C GLY A 438 -10.89 -27.51 8.03
N GLU A 439 -11.30 -26.41 7.42
CA GLU A 439 -11.83 -25.21 8.11
C GLU A 439 -13.32 -25.38 8.48
N LEU A 440 -13.96 -26.44 7.99
CA LEU A 440 -15.39 -26.69 8.16
C LEU A 440 -15.63 -27.91 9.04
N LYS A 441 -16.76 -27.96 9.66
CA LYS A 441 -17.26 -29.13 10.41
C LYS A 441 -18.58 -29.60 9.81
N ALA A 442 -18.84 -30.87 9.96
CA ALA A 442 -20.15 -31.41 9.62
C ALA A 442 -21.22 -30.66 10.41
N GLY A 443 -22.18 -30.12 9.71
CA GLY A 443 -23.23 -29.26 10.26
C GLY A 443 -23.10 -27.78 9.98
N ASP A 444 -21.89 -27.29 9.58
CA ASP A 444 -21.68 -25.89 9.30
C ASP A 444 -22.48 -25.45 8.07
N VAL A 445 -22.96 -24.24 8.12
CA VAL A 445 -23.62 -23.60 6.98
C VAL A 445 -22.58 -22.79 6.21
N ILE A 446 -22.41 -23.11 4.97
CA ILE A 446 -21.53 -22.41 4.05
C ILE A 446 -22.36 -21.68 3.00
N THR A 447 -21.93 -20.49 2.65
CA THR A 447 -22.51 -19.71 1.56
C THR A 447 -21.58 -19.78 0.37
N THR A 448 -22.05 -20.32 -0.71
CA THR A 448 -21.28 -20.33 -1.97
C THR A 448 -21.76 -19.20 -2.84
N ARG A 449 -20.87 -18.23 -3.07
CA ARG A 449 -21.10 -17.07 -3.92
C ARG A 449 -20.69 -17.35 -5.35
N PHE A 450 -21.61 -17.14 -6.26
CA PHE A 450 -21.41 -17.19 -7.69
C PHE A 450 -21.31 -15.77 -8.29
N ALA A 451 -21.21 -15.68 -9.61
CA ALA A 451 -21.25 -14.40 -10.30
C ALA A 451 -22.58 -13.65 -10.06
N GLU A 452 -23.67 -14.38 -10.00
CA GLU A 452 -24.98 -13.86 -9.69
C GLU A 452 -25.64 -14.78 -8.64
N GLY A 453 -25.83 -14.23 -7.45
CA GLY A 453 -26.47 -14.93 -6.34
C GLY A 453 -25.52 -15.72 -5.46
N GLU A 454 -26.10 -16.17 -4.39
CA GLU A 454 -25.44 -16.99 -3.35
C GLU A 454 -26.33 -18.18 -3.00
N ILE A 455 -25.71 -19.29 -2.69
CA ILE A 455 -26.40 -20.49 -2.25
C ILE A 455 -25.89 -20.85 -0.86
N GLU A 456 -26.79 -21.02 0.05
CA GLU A 456 -26.47 -21.60 1.35
C GLU A 456 -26.55 -23.13 1.29
N SER A 457 -25.54 -23.77 1.82
CA SER A 457 -25.44 -25.21 1.89
C SER A 457 -24.96 -25.62 3.27
N LYS A 458 -25.36 -26.78 3.68
CA LYS A 458 -24.89 -27.35 4.95
C LYS A 458 -23.88 -28.43 4.66
N VAL A 459 -22.78 -28.42 5.39
CA VAL A 459 -21.75 -29.45 5.25
C VAL A 459 -22.23 -30.72 5.91
N ASP A 460 -22.48 -31.75 5.13
CA ASP A 460 -22.94 -33.04 5.65
C ASP A 460 -21.78 -33.91 6.11
N SER A 461 -20.72 -33.96 5.34
CA SER A 461 -19.52 -34.73 5.67
C SER A 461 -18.29 -34.18 5.04
N LEU A 462 -17.18 -34.34 5.69
CA LEU A 462 -15.83 -33.96 5.15
C LEU A 462 -15.13 -35.28 4.78
N ARG A 463 -14.56 -35.36 3.61
CA ARG A 463 -13.72 -36.47 3.14
C ARG A 463 -12.27 -36.06 3.04
#